data_8bbdbaa8117a7790a8e0af891aa6aec0
#
_entry.id   8bbdbaa8117a7790a8e0af891aa6aec0
#
_cell.length_a   1.000
_cell.length_b   1.000
_cell.length_c   1.000
_cell.angle_alpha   90.00
_cell.angle_beta   90.00
_cell.angle_gamma   90.00
#
_symmetry.space_group_name_H-M   'P 1'
#
loop_
_entity.id
_entity.type
_entity.pdbx_description
1 polymer ?
#
loop_
_entity_poly.entity_id
_entity_poly.type
_entity_poly.pdbx_seq_one_letter_code
_entity_poly.pdbx_strand_id
1 'polypeptide(L)'
;MTLTPKNLKTGIGSTVILSCALLGSPEFTIRWYRNTQLVLPSEAISIRGLSNETLLITSAQKSHSGAYQCFATRKTQTAQDFAIIVLEGE
;
A
#
# COMPACT_ATOMS: atom_id res chain seq x y z
N MET A 1 7.98 11.55 -1.62
CA MET A 1 7.50 10.15 -1.56
C MET A 1 6.54 9.88 -2.69
N THR A 2 6.66 8.72 -3.30
CA THR A 2 5.80 8.36 -4.42
C THR A 2 5.24 6.96 -4.23
N LEU A 3 3.92 6.85 -4.21
CA LEU A 3 3.21 5.57 -4.20
C LEU A 3 2.78 5.25 -5.63
N THR A 4 3.08 4.05 -6.09
CA THR A 4 2.67 3.58 -7.41
C THR A 4 2.01 2.22 -7.30
N PRO A 5 0.98 1.94 -8.12
CA PRO A 5 0.29 2.87 -9.01
C PRO A 5 -0.59 3.85 -8.22
N LYS A 6 -0.88 5.01 -8.80
CA LYS A 6 -1.75 6.01 -8.16
C LYS A 6 -3.22 5.63 -8.20
N ASN A 7 -3.63 5.05 -9.31
CA ASN A 7 -4.99 4.59 -9.52
C ASN A 7 -4.92 3.26 -10.25
N LEU A 8 -5.50 2.24 -9.67
CA LEU A 8 -5.53 0.93 -10.28
C LEU A 8 -6.95 0.39 -10.24
N LYS A 9 -7.42 -0.08 -11.38
CA LYS A 9 -8.70 -0.74 -11.52
C LYS A 9 -8.45 -2.09 -12.15
N THR A 10 -8.73 -3.16 -11.43
CA THR A 10 -8.43 -4.50 -11.89
C THR A 10 -9.49 -5.49 -11.39
N GLY A 11 -9.45 -6.70 -11.90
CA GLY A 11 -10.42 -7.73 -11.54
C GLY A 11 -10.14 -8.39 -10.20
N ILE A 12 -11.19 -8.87 -9.56
CA ILE A 12 -11.02 -9.71 -8.35
C ILE A 12 -10.21 -10.95 -8.73
N GLY A 13 -9.46 -11.47 -7.77
CA GLY A 13 -8.54 -12.57 -8.00
C GLY A 13 -7.15 -12.15 -8.45
N SER A 14 -6.98 -10.89 -8.82
CA SER A 14 -5.68 -10.37 -9.26
C SER A 14 -4.71 -10.22 -8.10
N THR A 15 -3.42 -10.13 -8.44
CA THR A 15 -2.39 -9.74 -7.48
C THR A 15 -2.16 -8.25 -7.60
N VAL A 16 -2.25 -7.55 -6.48
CA VAL A 16 -2.04 -6.10 -6.42
C VAL A 16 -0.74 -5.82 -5.69
N ILE A 17 0.13 -5.03 -6.31
CA ILE A 17 1.41 -4.64 -5.72
C ILE A 17 1.46 -3.12 -5.64
N LEU A 18 1.60 -2.60 -4.42
CA LEU A 18 1.78 -1.18 -4.19
C LEU A 18 3.17 -0.95 -3.64
N SER A 19 3.86 0.03 -4.20
CA SER A 19 5.22 0.37 -3.79
C SER A 19 5.33 1.84 -3.44
N CYS A 20 5.91 2.12 -2.27
CA CYS A 20 6.24 3.48 -1.86
C CYS A 20 7.72 3.71 -1.97
N ALA A 21 8.11 4.71 -2.77
CA ALA A 21 9.49 5.07 -2.95
C ALA A 21 9.80 6.39 -2.26
N LEU A 22 10.88 6.40 -1.50
CA LEU A 22 11.42 7.59 -0.87
C LEU A 22 12.79 7.87 -1.47
N LEU A 23 12.98 9.11 -1.94
CA LEU A 23 14.28 9.51 -2.44
C LEU A 23 15.18 9.90 -1.26
N GLY A 24 16.36 9.31 -1.25
CA GLY A 24 17.46 9.80 -0.44
C GLY A 24 17.62 9.26 0.98
N SER A 25 16.67 8.57 1.57
CA SER A 25 16.87 8.08 2.93
C SER A 25 16.31 6.68 3.13
N PRO A 26 17.16 5.73 3.55
CA PRO A 26 16.71 4.37 3.85
C PRO A 26 16.16 4.20 5.26
N GLU A 27 16.11 5.27 6.07
CA GLU A 27 15.79 5.14 7.49
C GLU A 27 14.32 5.38 7.85
N PHE A 28 13.45 5.59 6.86
CA PHE A 28 12.03 5.73 7.11
C PHE A 28 11.39 4.37 7.38
N THR A 29 10.44 4.36 8.30
CA THR A 29 9.57 3.21 8.53
C THR A 29 8.22 3.53 7.92
N ILE A 30 7.72 2.63 7.07
CA ILE A 30 6.47 2.85 6.34
C ILE A 30 5.35 2.04 6.98
N ARG A 31 4.21 2.69 7.16
CA ARG A 31 2.97 2.06 7.57
C ARG A 31 1.95 2.23 6.47
N TRP A 32 1.10 1.23 6.34
CA TRP A 32 0.07 1.21 5.31
C TRP A 32 -1.31 1.36 5.93
N TYR A 33 -2.13 2.19 5.30
CA TYR A 33 -3.51 2.41 5.72
C TYR A 33 -4.44 2.18 4.54
N ARG A 34 -5.64 1.70 4.83
CA ARG A 34 -6.72 1.60 3.86
C ARG A 34 -7.95 2.25 4.47
N ASN A 35 -8.48 3.26 3.78
CA ASN A 35 -9.63 4.03 4.28
C ASN A 35 -9.40 4.48 5.73
N THR A 36 -8.21 4.99 6.01
CA THR A 36 -7.74 5.50 7.30
C THR A 36 -7.50 4.45 8.39
N GLN A 37 -7.67 3.16 8.08
CA GLN A 37 -7.41 2.09 9.03
C GLN A 37 -6.10 1.39 8.73
N LEU A 38 -5.33 1.08 9.76
CA LEU A 38 -4.05 0.41 9.62
C LEU A 38 -4.24 -0.96 8.96
N VAL A 39 -3.44 -1.19 7.90
CA VAL A 39 -3.44 -2.48 7.20
C VAL A 39 -2.48 -3.42 7.93
N LEU A 40 -2.98 -4.59 8.31
CA LEU A 40 -2.19 -5.61 8.97
C LEU A 40 -2.00 -6.80 8.02
N PRO A 41 -0.85 -7.48 8.10
CA PRO A 41 -0.65 -8.69 7.31
C PRO A 41 -1.71 -9.74 7.60
N SER A 42 -2.07 -10.49 6.55
CA SER A 42 -3.07 -11.56 6.64
C SER A 42 -2.72 -12.62 5.59
N GLU A 43 -3.61 -13.61 5.38
CA GLU A 43 -3.38 -14.61 4.35
C GLU A 43 -3.23 -13.98 2.96
N ALA A 44 -4.02 -12.95 2.67
CA ALA A 44 -4.01 -12.29 1.38
C ALA A 44 -3.04 -11.12 1.31
N ILE A 45 -2.63 -10.56 2.43
CA ILE A 45 -1.87 -9.31 2.49
C ILE A 45 -0.51 -9.55 3.11
N SER A 46 0.54 -9.16 2.38
CA SER A 46 1.92 -9.19 2.85
C SER A 46 2.52 -7.80 2.75
N ILE A 47 3.30 -7.43 3.74
CA ILE A 47 4.06 -6.18 3.73
C ILE A 47 5.53 -6.57 3.71
N ARG A 48 6.25 -6.09 2.71
CA ARG A 48 7.61 -6.54 2.43
C ARG A 48 8.58 -5.38 2.26
N GLY A 49 9.86 -5.71 2.32
CA GLY A 49 10.93 -4.77 2.16
C GLY A 49 11.54 -4.37 3.49
N LEU A 50 12.75 -3.82 3.46
CA LEU A 50 13.48 -3.43 4.66
C LEU A 50 12.77 -2.31 5.44
N SER A 51 12.02 -1.48 4.73
CA SER A 51 11.27 -0.38 5.34
C SER A 51 9.76 -0.59 5.23
N ASN A 52 9.31 -1.80 4.88
CA ASN A 52 7.91 -2.12 4.63
C ASN A 52 7.33 -1.33 3.44
N GLU A 53 8.16 -1.07 2.44
CA GLU A 53 7.82 -0.20 1.31
C GLU A 53 6.92 -0.87 0.28
N THR A 54 6.69 -2.17 0.39
CA THR A 54 5.86 -2.90 -0.59
C THR A 54 4.68 -3.57 0.10
N LEU A 55 3.48 -3.29 -0.43
CA LEU A 55 2.25 -3.95 -0.01
C LEU A 55 1.79 -4.88 -1.13
N LEU A 56 1.65 -6.16 -0.81
CA LEU A 56 1.26 -7.20 -1.76
C LEU A 56 -0.07 -7.79 -1.35
N ILE A 57 -1.04 -7.79 -2.26
CA ILE A 57 -2.34 -8.41 -2.06
C ILE A 57 -2.49 -9.52 -3.09
N THR A 58 -2.63 -10.76 -2.63
CA THR A 58 -2.85 -11.90 -3.51
C THR A 58 -4.32 -12.29 -3.52
N SER A 59 -4.82 -12.78 -4.65
CA SER A 59 -6.23 -13.16 -4.79
C SER A 59 -7.15 -12.05 -4.28
N ALA A 60 -6.94 -10.84 -4.78
CA ALA A 60 -7.63 -9.66 -4.25
C ALA A 60 -9.14 -9.80 -4.38
N GLN A 61 -9.84 -9.39 -3.34
CA GLN A 61 -11.29 -9.42 -3.27
C GLN A 61 -11.86 -8.00 -3.36
N LYS A 62 -13.16 -7.89 -3.59
CA LYS A 62 -13.81 -6.60 -3.65
C LYS A 62 -13.59 -5.77 -2.39
N SER A 63 -13.53 -6.43 -1.24
CA SER A 63 -13.26 -5.77 0.05
C SER A 63 -11.88 -5.15 0.16
N HIS A 64 -10.96 -5.50 -0.75
CA HIS A 64 -9.64 -4.90 -0.77
C HIS A 64 -9.61 -3.56 -1.52
N SER A 65 -10.73 -3.16 -2.13
CA SER A 65 -10.85 -1.84 -2.75
C SER A 65 -10.77 -0.75 -1.68
N GLY A 66 -10.26 0.41 -2.06
CA GLY A 66 -10.22 1.53 -1.15
C GLY A 66 -9.12 2.52 -1.46
N ALA A 67 -9.01 3.51 -0.60
CA ALA A 67 -7.96 4.52 -0.65
C ALA A 67 -6.80 4.02 0.23
N TYR A 68 -5.72 3.66 -0.42
CA TYR A 68 -4.52 3.21 0.27
C TYR A 68 -3.58 4.38 0.49
N GLN A 69 -2.96 4.39 1.64
CA GLN A 69 -1.99 5.41 2.01
C GLN A 69 -0.74 4.75 2.57
N CYS A 70 0.40 5.15 2.07
CA CYS A 70 1.66 4.83 2.71
C CYS A 70 2.10 6.06 3.51
N PHE A 71 2.49 5.82 4.73
CA PHE A 71 2.88 6.87 5.67
C PHE A 71 4.27 6.53 6.21
N ALA A 72 5.24 7.37 5.90
CA ALA A 72 6.61 7.16 6.31
C ALA A 72 6.98 8.12 7.43
N THR A 73 7.64 7.59 8.45
CA THR A 73 8.09 8.39 9.58
C THR A 73 9.58 8.17 9.82
N ARG A 74 10.25 9.25 10.19
CA ARG A 74 11.65 9.24 10.60
C ARG A 74 11.84 10.38 11.58
N LYS A 75 12.02 10.07 12.87
CA LYS A 75 12.14 11.09 13.91
C LYS A 75 10.93 12.03 13.84
N THR A 76 11.15 13.32 13.55
CA THR A 76 10.08 14.30 13.44
C THR A 76 9.61 14.53 12.01
N GLN A 77 10.19 13.81 11.05
CA GLN A 77 9.84 13.94 9.64
C GLN A 77 8.79 12.92 9.25
N THR A 78 7.83 13.35 8.42
CA THR A 78 6.80 12.48 7.88
C THR A 78 6.64 12.72 6.39
N ALA A 79 6.26 11.67 5.67
CA ALA A 79 5.90 11.76 4.26
C ALA A 79 4.77 10.80 4.00
N GLN A 80 3.91 11.12 3.04
CA GLN A 80 2.77 10.28 2.73
C GLN A 80 2.37 10.41 1.27
N ASP A 81 1.69 9.40 0.76
CA ASP A 81 1.10 9.43 -0.56
C ASP A 81 -0.09 8.48 -0.59
N PHE A 82 -0.94 8.64 -1.58
CA PHE A 82 -2.21 7.94 -1.69
C PHE A 82 -2.36 7.25 -3.04
N ALA A 83 -3.13 6.18 -3.04
CA ALA A 83 -3.54 5.49 -4.26
C ALA A 83 -4.97 4.99 -4.09
N ILE A 84 -5.74 5.04 -5.17
CA ILE A 84 -7.09 4.51 -5.18
C ILE A 84 -7.06 3.18 -5.94
N ILE A 85 -7.48 2.13 -5.27
CA ILE A 85 -7.48 0.78 -5.82
C ILE A 85 -8.93 0.29 -5.89
N VAL A 86 -9.35 -0.14 -7.06
CA VAL A 86 -10.69 -0.65 -7.29
C VAL A 86 -10.61 -2.08 -7.81
N LEU A 87 -11.22 -3.00 -7.10
CA LEU A 87 -11.34 -4.39 -7.51
C LEU A 87 -12.76 -4.60 -8.05
N GLU A 88 -12.84 -5.05 -9.30
CA GLU A 88 -14.12 -5.25 -9.97
C GLU A 88 -14.32 -6.71 -10.32
N GLY A 89 -15.57 -7.13 -10.31
CA GLY A 89 -15.94 -8.48 -10.69
C GLY A 89 -17.27 -8.88 -10.10
N GLU A 90 -17.69 -10.07 -10.47
CA GLU A 90 -18.95 -10.63 -9.99
C GLU A 90 -18.79 -11.34 -8.65
#